data_483e6eec5656f78d41346f413e5302bd
#
_entry.id   483e6eec5656f78d41346f413e5302bd
#
_cell.length_a   1.000
_cell.length_b   1.000
_cell.length_c   1.000
_cell.angle_alpha   90.00
_cell.angle_beta   90.00
_cell.angle_gamma   90.00
#
_symmetry.space_group_name_H-M   'P 1'
#
loop_
_entity.id
_entity.type
_entity.pdbx_description
1 polymer ?
#
loop_
_entity_poly.entity_id
_entity_poly.type
_entity_poly.pdbx_seq_one_letter_code
_entity_poly.pdbx_strand_id
1 'polypeptide(L)'
;MVLDKIYRYTVGVLMIVITGVLFAMALCGTSFISQSEHTTYRADNFIVQLAAVLAVTAITFAAVRLKKQPEFRKAAAAACVLLGIFLFALIVGTQMAPGSDSGMICAVARRIIRNDLSEDFTQTTIRYMQKYPNQNGMVVFIWTLFNFIGTDNYIALQLINLAAYYYIYRLIKEVFGEDIAAVSVIVMCMFLPFSIYVMFVYGTMLGMACAMAACYMLVRFVRDGHMRHGVLSAFMVALACVFKSNYMIVFAALLITELITLIKTRSRKMLAAAVLMTALNMMVSPLTSAAYTAISGDAASDGVPHLAWVAMGLQESPGRAEGWYNGYNDRVYADNNGDTAAESQQCRQYLRQRIPYMLKNPAYTVKFFAKKTASQWNNPTFECFTFIGDMQTANHKVMPSMEAIYTDGTSVNSLLIKFMNIMQSVILGGAFAYFVLNFKRSDLQELIYALIFVGGFLFHFMWEAKCQYTVVYILLLIPYAVMGYNAMCRRLQERGR
;
A
#
# COMPACT_ATOMS: atom_id res chain seq x y z
N MET A 1 11.99 -14.64 25.96
CA MET A 1 12.72 -13.43 26.42
C MET A 1 13.80 -12.95 25.44
N VAL A 2 14.78 -13.82 25.05
CA VAL A 2 15.84 -13.42 24.11
C VAL A 2 15.28 -13.09 22.70
N LEU A 3 14.44 -13.96 22.15
CA LEU A 3 13.84 -13.79 20.81
C LEU A 3 13.01 -12.50 20.69
N ASP A 4 12.20 -12.17 21.73
CA ASP A 4 11.43 -10.91 21.75
C ASP A 4 12.34 -9.69 21.76
N LYS A 5 13.44 -9.77 22.47
CA LYS A 5 14.42 -8.70 22.52
C LYS A 5 15.07 -8.51 21.15
N ILE A 6 15.51 -9.61 20.53
CA ILE A 6 16.11 -9.57 19.19
C ILE A 6 15.11 -8.96 18.19
N TYR A 7 13.88 -9.49 18.12
CA TYR A 7 12.83 -9.00 17.24
C TYR A 7 12.57 -7.50 17.43
N ARG A 8 12.34 -7.08 18.68
CA ARG A 8 12.07 -5.69 19.04
C ARG A 8 13.21 -4.75 18.65
N TYR A 9 14.45 -5.14 18.93
CA TYR A 9 15.62 -4.33 18.61
C TYR A 9 15.85 -4.27 17.09
N THR A 10 15.73 -5.37 16.37
CA THR A 10 15.89 -5.39 14.90
C THR A 10 14.85 -4.52 14.22
N VAL A 11 13.57 -4.74 14.51
CA VAL A 11 12.49 -3.95 13.90
C VAL A 11 12.58 -2.50 14.34
N GLY A 12 12.83 -2.22 15.62
CA GLY A 12 12.92 -0.87 16.16
C GLY A 12 14.05 -0.05 15.56
N VAL A 13 15.25 -0.63 15.42
CA VAL A 13 16.41 0.05 14.81
C VAL A 13 16.14 0.31 13.31
N LEU A 14 15.62 -0.67 12.57
CA LEU A 14 15.25 -0.48 11.17
C LEU A 14 14.21 0.63 11.01
N MET A 15 13.19 0.65 11.88
CA MET A 15 12.18 1.73 11.86
C MET A 15 12.78 3.10 12.15
N ILE A 16 13.71 3.23 13.11
CA ILE A 16 14.40 4.50 13.38
C ILE A 16 15.15 4.97 12.13
N VAL A 17 15.92 4.09 11.51
CA VAL A 17 16.72 4.47 10.33
C VAL A 17 15.80 4.83 9.16
N ILE A 18 14.85 3.97 8.81
CA ILE A 18 13.99 4.17 7.63
C ILE A 18 13.11 5.43 7.83
N THR A 19 12.38 5.53 8.94
CA THR A 19 11.49 6.68 9.16
C THR A 19 12.27 7.99 9.34
N GLY A 20 13.48 7.95 9.92
CA GLY A 20 14.35 9.11 10.04
C GLY A 20 14.84 9.63 8.69
N VAL A 21 15.30 8.72 7.81
CA VAL A 21 15.72 9.08 6.44
C VAL A 21 14.53 9.62 5.64
N LEU A 22 13.37 8.95 5.66
CA LEU A 22 12.19 9.40 4.93
C LEU A 22 11.66 10.74 5.46
N PHE A 23 11.70 10.95 6.77
CA PHE A 23 11.30 12.24 7.38
C PHE A 23 12.23 13.38 6.95
N ALA A 24 13.55 13.15 6.97
CA ALA A 24 14.52 14.13 6.49
C ALA A 24 14.31 14.46 4.99
N MET A 25 14.05 13.45 4.16
CA MET A 25 13.72 13.66 2.74
C MET A 25 12.46 14.50 2.57
N ALA A 26 11.38 14.19 3.31
CA ALA A 26 10.11 14.89 3.23
C ALA A 26 10.16 16.35 3.74
N LEU A 27 11.12 16.68 4.61
CA LEU A 27 11.36 18.07 5.04
C LEU A 27 12.17 18.89 4.04
N CYS A 28 13.07 18.24 3.29
CA CYS A 28 14.03 18.94 2.43
C CYS A 28 13.58 19.05 0.98
N GLY A 29 12.68 18.20 0.53
CA GLY A 29 12.26 18.20 -0.86
C GLY A 29 11.10 17.28 -1.14
N THR A 30 10.57 17.40 -2.35
CA THR A 30 9.43 16.62 -2.86
C THR A 30 9.77 16.04 -4.22
N SER A 31 9.42 14.78 -4.45
CA SER A 31 9.44 14.20 -5.79
C SER A 31 8.07 14.28 -6.44
N PHE A 32 8.03 14.68 -7.70
CA PHE A 32 6.82 14.76 -8.51
C PHE A 32 6.92 13.78 -9.65
N ILE A 33 5.83 13.06 -9.88
CA ILE A 33 5.67 12.12 -10.97
C ILE A 33 4.55 12.64 -11.87
N SER A 34 4.88 12.93 -13.13
CA SER A 34 3.88 13.36 -14.12
C SER A 34 3.06 12.16 -14.62
N GLN A 35 1.99 12.44 -15.37
CA GLN A 35 1.20 11.39 -16.05
C GLN A 35 2.03 10.53 -17.02
N SER A 36 3.08 11.09 -17.62
CA SER A 36 4.04 10.36 -18.46
C SER A 36 5.13 9.65 -17.67
N GLU A 37 4.99 9.57 -16.34
CA GLU A 37 5.95 8.97 -15.40
C GLU A 37 7.33 9.66 -15.40
N HIS A 38 7.43 10.90 -15.88
CA HIS A 38 8.63 11.70 -15.70
C HIS A 38 8.77 12.15 -14.25
N THR A 39 9.96 11.93 -13.69
CA THR A 39 10.25 12.29 -12.31
C THR A 39 11.02 13.59 -12.23
N THR A 40 10.53 14.52 -11.42
CA THR A 40 11.24 15.74 -11.06
C THR A 40 11.42 15.80 -9.55
N TYR A 41 12.64 16.21 -9.12
CA TYR A 41 12.94 16.42 -7.69
C TYR A 41 13.01 17.93 -7.45
N ARG A 42 12.24 18.41 -6.49
CA ARG A 42 12.21 19.82 -6.11
C ARG A 42 12.67 19.98 -4.67
N ALA A 43 13.56 20.93 -4.43
CA ALA A 43 13.87 21.35 -3.08
C ALA A 43 12.69 22.18 -2.54
N ASP A 44 12.22 21.83 -1.35
CA ASP A 44 11.21 22.61 -0.65
C ASP A 44 11.88 23.75 0.16
N ASN A 45 11.11 24.79 0.45
CA ASN A 45 11.56 25.77 1.41
C ASN A 45 11.51 25.14 2.81
N PHE A 46 12.66 24.67 3.29
CA PHE A 46 12.80 23.97 4.56
C PHE A 46 12.16 24.70 5.74
N ILE A 47 12.32 26.06 5.81
CA ILE A 47 11.77 26.86 6.91
C ILE A 47 10.24 26.85 6.87
N VAL A 48 9.65 27.04 5.68
CA VAL A 48 8.20 27.03 5.50
C VAL A 48 7.64 25.63 5.77
N GLN A 49 8.28 24.59 5.25
CA GLN A 49 7.87 23.20 5.47
C GLN A 49 7.95 22.85 6.97
N LEU A 50 9.05 23.16 7.62
CA LEU A 50 9.22 22.93 9.05
C LEU A 50 8.17 23.67 9.88
N ALA A 51 7.92 24.94 9.59
CA ALA A 51 6.90 25.73 10.28
C ALA A 51 5.50 25.12 10.13
N ALA A 52 5.14 24.70 8.91
CA ALA A 52 3.86 24.03 8.64
C ALA A 52 3.74 22.69 9.39
N VAL A 53 4.80 21.86 9.37
CA VAL A 53 4.87 20.59 10.12
C VAL A 53 4.73 20.84 11.62
N LEU A 54 5.40 21.86 12.17
CA LEU A 54 5.29 22.21 13.59
C LEU A 54 3.87 22.67 13.94
N ALA A 55 3.22 23.47 13.08
CA ALA A 55 1.84 23.91 13.29
C ALA A 55 0.85 22.72 13.34
N VAL A 56 0.94 21.78 12.38
CA VAL A 56 0.09 20.59 12.37
C VAL A 56 0.44 19.64 13.53
N THR A 57 1.71 19.56 13.91
CA THR A 57 2.15 18.84 15.11
C THR A 57 1.53 19.41 16.37
N ALA A 58 1.45 20.75 16.52
CA ALA A 58 0.79 21.39 17.65
C ALA A 58 -0.70 21.06 17.72
N ILE A 59 -1.39 21.03 16.57
CA ILE A 59 -2.79 20.59 16.48
C ILE A 59 -2.92 19.12 16.90
N THR A 60 -2.01 18.25 16.44
CA THR A 60 -1.99 16.83 16.83
C THR A 60 -1.72 16.66 18.32
N PHE A 61 -0.86 17.50 18.92
CA PHE A 61 -0.66 17.54 20.38
C PHE A 61 -1.93 17.90 21.13
N ALA A 62 -2.67 18.92 20.66
CA ALA A 62 -3.96 19.27 21.25
C ALA A 62 -4.95 18.08 21.16
N ALA A 63 -5.06 17.46 20.00
CA ALA A 63 -5.89 16.26 19.82
C ALA A 63 -5.50 15.12 20.77
N VAL A 64 -4.20 14.84 20.92
CA VAL A 64 -3.69 13.83 21.86
C VAL A 64 -4.03 14.16 23.31
N ARG A 65 -4.01 15.42 23.71
CA ARG A 65 -4.41 15.85 25.07
C ARG A 65 -5.91 15.66 25.32
N LEU A 66 -6.73 15.91 24.31
CA LEU A 66 -8.18 15.86 24.39
C LEU A 66 -8.76 14.45 24.17
N LYS A 67 -7.96 13.46 23.77
CA LYS A 67 -8.42 12.13 23.33
C LYS A 67 -9.31 11.35 24.31
N LYS A 68 -9.21 11.66 25.62
CA LYS A 68 -10.06 11.03 26.65
C LYS A 68 -11.40 11.74 26.86
N GLN A 69 -11.56 12.93 26.31
CA GLN A 69 -12.80 13.70 26.47
C GLN A 69 -13.91 13.14 25.57
N PRO A 70 -15.14 12.98 26.07
CA PRO A 70 -16.27 12.48 25.28
C PRO A 70 -16.55 13.33 24.04
N GLU A 71 -16.37 14.64 24.15
CA GLU A 71 -16.56 15.60 23.05
C GLU A 71 -15.56 15.36 21.91
N PHE A 72 -14.31 15.04 22.25
CA PHE A 72 -13.31 14.70 21.24
C PHE A 72 -13.67 13.41 20.48
N ARG A 73 -14.17 12.41 21.17
CA ARG A 73 -14.65 11.15 20.52
C ARG A 73 -15.86 11.41 19.62
N LYS A 74 -16.78 12.29 20.03
CA LYS A 74 -17.90 12.73 19.17
C LYS A 74 -17.38 13.48 17.94
N ALA A 75 -16.38 14.37 18.11
CA ALA A 75 -15.75 15.05 16.98
C ALA A 75 -15.03 14.09 16.03
N ALA A 76 -14.33 13.08 16.55
CA ALA A 76 -13.71 12.03 15.72
C ALA A 76 -14.74 11.23 14.93
N ALA A 77 -15.87 10.86 15.57
CA ALA A 77 -16.97 10.20 14.88
C ALA A 77 -17.61 11.09 13.81
N ALA A 78 -17.82 12.37 14.10
CA ALA A 78 -18.30 13.33 13.11
C ALA A 78 -17.34 13.50 11.93
N ALA A 79 -16.04 13.53 12.17
CA ALA A 79 -15.01 13.56 11.11
C ALA A 79 -15.10 12.32 10.19
N CYS A 80 -15.34 11.13 10.75
CA CYS A 80 -15.56 9.92 9.95
C CYS A 80 -16.82 10.03 9.07
N VAL A 81 -17.91 10.56 9.62
CA VAL A 81 -19.15 10.76 8.86
C VAL A 81 -18.93 11.77 7.73
N LEU A 82 -18.27 12.89 8.03
CA LEU A 82 -17.95 13.92 7.03
C LEU A 82 -17.02 13.37 5.93
N LEU A 83 -16.01 12.58 6.32
CA LEU A 83 -15.17 11.88 5.35
C LEU A 83 -16.03 10.92 4.49
N GLY A 84 -16.89 10.12 5.09
CA GLY A 84 -17.77 9.21 4.35
C GLY A 84 -18.66 9.94 3.35
N ILE A 85 -19.25 11.08 3.74
CA ILE A 85 -20.04 11.93 2.85
C ILE A 85 -19.17 12.50 1.72
N PHE A 86 -17.96 12.99 2.05
CA PHE A 86 -17.03 13.51 1.05
C PHE A 86 -16.62 12.42 0.04
N LEU A 87 -16.27 11.21 0.52
CA LEU A 87 -15.87 10.10 -0.35
C LEU A 87 -17.04 9.62 -1.22
N PHE A 88 -18.24 9.57 -0.67
CA PHE A 88 -19.44 9.25 -1.46
C PHE A 88 -19.68 10.31 -2.55
N ALA A 89 -19.60 11.59 -2.19
CA ALA A 89 -19.75 12.69 -3.15
C ALA A 89 -18.64 12.65 -4.22
N LEU A 90 -17.40 12.32 -3.84
CA LEU A 90 -16.29 12.15 -4.75
C LEU A 90 -16.56 11.00 -5.74
N ILE A 91 -16.98 9.83 -5.25
CA ILE A 91 -17.31 8.66 -6.06
C ILE A 91 -18.41 8.99 -7.08
N VAL A 92 -19.51 9.56 -6.61
CA VAL A 92 -20.67 9.87 -7.47
C VAL A 92 -20.40 11.05 -8.38
N GLY A 93 -19.65 12.06 -7.90
CA GLY A 93 -19.38 13.29 -8.65
C GLY A 93 -18.31 13.16 -9.73
N THR A 94 -17.37 12.22 -9.60
CA THR A 94 -16.32 11.98 -10.58
C THR A 94 -16.65 10.83 -11.53
N GLN A 95 -17.33 9.80 -11.04
CA GLN A 95 -17.66 8.57 -11.79
C GLN A 95 -16.48 8.03 -12.60
N MET A 96 -15.32 7.95 -11.96
CA MET A 96 -14.08 7.55 -12.61
C MET A 96 -14.17 6.14 -13.20
N ALA A 97 -13.77 6.03 -14.46
CA ALA A 97 -13.53 4.75 -15.12
C ALA A 97 -12.09 4.29 -14.86
N PRO A 98 -11.85 2.98 -14.71
CA PRO A 98 -10.49 2.46 -14.52
C PRO A 98 -9.63 2.66 -15.77
N GLY A 99 -8.39 3.14 -15.57
CA GLY A 99 -7.37 3.28 -16.61
C GLY A 99 -6.21 2.29 -16.44
N SER A 100 -5.28 2.25 -17.38
CA SER A 100 -4.07 1.41 -17.34
C SER A 100 -4.38 -0.07 -17.00
N ASP A 101 -3.63 -0.70 -16.09
CA ASP A 101 -3.84 -2.10 -15.67
C ASP A 101 -5.24 -2.36 -15.10
N SER A 102 -5.79 -1.42 -14.32
CA SER A 102 -7.14 -1.58 -13.78
C SER A 102 -8.20 -1.58 -14.87
N GLY A 103 -7.99 -0.77 -15.93
CA GLY A 103 -8.81 -0.79 -17.14
C GLY A 103 -8.72 -2.12 -17.89
N MET A 104 -7.51 -2.67 -18.02
CA MET A 104 -7.29 -3.98 -18.65
C MET A 104 -7.96 -5.12 -17.91
N ILE A 105 -7.89 -5.16 -16.57
CA ILE A 105 -8.59 -6.16 -15.76
C ILE A 105 -10.11 -6.10 -16.00
N CYS A 106 -10.69 -4.90 -16.00
CA CYS A 106 -12.10 -4.71 -16.31
C CYS A 106 -12.44 -5.10 -17.76
N ALA A 107 -11.56 -4.81 -18.72
CA ALA A 107 -11.70 -5.20 -20.11
C ALA A 107 -11.70 -6.73 -20.28
N VAL A 108 -10.80 -7.44 -19.59
CA VAL A 108 -10.77 -8.92 -19.56
C VAL A 108 -12.08 -9.48 -19.00
N ALA A 109 -12.55 -8.96 -17.85
CA ALA A 109 -13.82 -9.40 -17.26
C ALA A 109 -15.01 -9.16 -18.20
N ARG A 110 -15.00 -8.02 -18.88
CA ARG A 110 -16.03 -7.67 -19.89
C ARG A 110 -15.99 -8.61 -21.09
N ARG A 111 -14.79 -8.94 -21.62
CA ARG A 111 -14.62 -9.91 -22.69
C ARG A 111 -15.23 -11.27 -22.34
N ILE A 112 -14.98 -11.74 -21.12
CA ILE A 112 -15.50 -13.05 -20.68
C ILE A 112 -17.04 -13.06 -20.60
N ILE A 113 -17.67 -11.91 -20.31
CA ILE A 113 -19.14 -11.79 -20.24
C ILE A 113 -19.77 -11.60 -21.63
N ARG A 114 -19.12 -10.83 -22.50
CA ARG A 114 -19.61 -10.46 -23.83
C ARG A 114 -18.84 -11.21 -24.90
N ASN A 115 -19.51 -12.07 -25.66
CA ASN A 115 -18.89 -12.84 -26.75
C ASN A 115 -18.86 -12.10 -28.10
N ASP A 116 -19.24 -10.81 -28.14
CA ASP A 116 -19.43 -10.03 -29.37
C ASP A 116 -18.33 -8.98 -29.60
N LEU A 117 -17.16 -9.13 -28.97
CA LEU A 117 -16.05 -8.19 -29.04
C LEU A 117 -15.15 -8.47 -30.27
N SER A 118 -14.51 -7.40 -30.79
CA SER A 118 -13.58 -7.53 -31.92
C SER A 118 -12.41 -8.49 -31.60
N GLU A 119 -11.88 -9.13 -32.65
CA GLU A 119 -10.77 -10.07 -32.53
C GLU A 119 -9.53 -9.38 -31.91
N ASP A 120 -9.18 -8.18 -32.35
CA ASP A 120 -8.05 -7.41 -31.81
C ASP A 120 -8.16 -7.16 -30.30
N PHE A 121 -9.36 -6.79 -29.83
CA PHE A 121 -9.61 -6.59 -28.40
C PHE A 121 -9.47 -7.90 -27.63
N THR A 122 -9.98 -9.00 -28.18
CA THR A 122 -9.89 -10.33 -27.59
C THR A 122 -8.44 -10.75 -27.47
N GLN A 123 -7.64 -10.65 -28.54
CA GLN A 123 -6.22 -10.99 -28.53
C GLN A 123 -5.40 -10.11 -27.56
N THR A 124 -5.70 -8.83 -27.49
CA THR A 124 -5.04 -7.90 -26.57
C THR A 124 -5.26 -8.31 -25.11
N THR A 125 -6.49 -8.68 -24.74
CA THR A 125 -6.84 -9.09 -23.38
C THR A 125 -6.26 -10.44 -23.01
N ILE A 126 -6.24 -11.41 -23.93
CA ILE A 126 -5.59 -12.71 -23.75
C ILE A 126 -4.09 -12.52 -23.50
N ARG A 127 -3.43 -11.75 -24.38
CA ARG A 127 -1.99 -11.48 -24.26
C ARG A 127 -1.63 -10.77 -22.96
N TYR A 128 -2.48 -9.87 -22.46
CA TYR A 128 -2.29 -9.24 -21.17
C TYR A 128 -2.31 -10.30 -20.03
N MET A 129 -3.29 -11.20 -20.03
CA MET A 129 -3.39 -12.24 -18.99
C MET A 129 -2.29 -13.29 -19.09
N GLN A 130 -1.80 -13.59 -20.30
CA GLN A 130 -0.63 -14.44 -20.49
C GLN A 130 0.64 -13.85 -19.89
N LYS A 131 0.80 -12.51 -19.91
CA LYS A 131 1.93 -11.83 -19.27
C LYS A 131 1.77 -11.72 -17.75
N TYR A 132 0.54 -11.50 -17.27
CA TYR A 132 0.26 -11.09 -15.89
C TYR A 132 -0.75 -12.03 -15.18
N PRO A 133 -0.47 -13.35 -15.07
CA PRO A 133 -1.39 -14.30 -14.41
C PRO A 133 -1.60 -13.99 -12.92
N ASN A 134 -0.75 -13.18 -12.29
CA ASN A 134 -0.95 -12.66 -10.95
C ASN A 134 -2.21 -11.78 -10.81
N GLN A 135 -2.84 -11.38 -11.93
CA GLN A 135 -4.10 -10.63 -11.96
C GLN A 135 -5.33 -11.55 -12.03
N ASN A 136 -5.16 -12.87 -12.21
CA ASN A 136 -6.27 -13.82 -12.34
C ASN A 136 -7.31 -13.68 -11.23
N GLY A 137 -6.87 -13.55 -9.98
CA GLY A 137 -7.77 -13.42 -8.83
C GLY A 137 -8.63 -12.15 -8.89
N MET A 138 -8.04 -11.03 -9.29
CA MET A 138 -8.76 -9.77 -9.42
C MET A 138 -9.73 -9.80 -10.62
N VAL A 139 -9.35 -10.43 -11.74
CA VAL A 139 -10.26 -10.62 -12.89
C VAL A 139 -11.47 -11.47 -12.51
N VAL A 140 -11.26 -12.60 -11.83
CA VAL A 140 -12.35 -13.49 -11.37
C VAL A 140 -13.30 -12.71 -10.44
N PHE A 141 -12.76 -11.89 -9.54
CA PHE A 141 -13.57 -11.05 -8.65
C PHE A 141 -14.38 -10.01 -9.43
N ILE A 142 -13.77 -9.26 -10.35
CA ILE A 142 -14.46 -8.26 -11.19
C ILE A 142 -15.51 -8.93 -12.07
N TRP A 143 -15.18 -10.07 -12.69
CA TRP A 143 -16.14 -10.86 -13.47
C TRP A 143 -17.34 -11.27 -12.63
N THR A 144 -17.12 -11.78 -11.42
CA THR A 144 -18.19 -12.13 -10.49
C THR A 144 -19.05 -10.92 -10.18
N LEU A 145 -18.43 -9.79 -9.82
CA LEU A 145 -19.13 -8.56 -9.49
C LEU A 145 -20.00 -8.06 -10.66
N PHE A 146 -19.44 -8.03 -11.87
CA PHE A 146 -20.14 -7.58 -13.07
C PHE A 146 -21.35 -8.44 -13.42
N ASN A 147 -21.32 -9.76 -13.14
CA ASN A 147 -22.49 -10.62 -13.33
C ASN A 147 -23.62 -10.31 -12.36
N PHE A 148 -23.32 -9.82 -11.14
CA PHE A 148 -24.35 -9.51 -10.14
C PHE A 148 -24.91 -8.09 -10.27
N ILE A 149 -24.06 -7.09 -10.59
CA ILE A 149 -24.43 -5.67 -10.54
C ILE A 149 -24.38 -4.97 -11.90
N GLY A 150 -24.13 -5.71 -12.97
CA GLY A 150 -23.96 -5.20 -14.32
C GLY A 150 -22.52 -4.80 -14.65
N THR A 151 -22.17 -4.94 -15.93
CA THR A 151 -20.84 -4.55 -16.44
C THR A 151 -20.66 -3.03 -16.30
N ASP A 152 -19.42 -2.64 -15.98
CA ASP A 152 -19.01 -1.24 -15.86
C ASP A 152 -19.60 -0.46 -14.67
N ASN A 153 -20.19 -1.16 -13.69
CA ASN A 153 -20.63 -0.54 -12.44
C ASN A 153 -19.46 -0.35 -11.47
N TYR A 154 -18.57 0.60 -11.79
CA TYR A 154 -17.39 0.88 -10.98
C TYR A 154 -17.70 1.50 -9.63
N ILE A 155 -18.84 2.24 -9.52
CA ILE A 155 -19.29 2.88 -8.27
C ILE A 155 -19.44 1.85 -7.16
N ALA A 156 -20.04 0.69 -7.46
CA ALA A 156 -20.21 -0.35 -6.45
C ALA A 156 -18.88 -0.87 -5.90
N LEU A 157 -17.88 -1.06 -6.78
CA LEU A 157 -16.53 -1.48 -6.35
C LEU A 157 -15.84 -0.40 -5.52
N GLN A 158 -15.96 0.87 -5.92
CA GLN A 158 -15.42 2.01 -5.20
C GLN A 158 -16.05 2.13 -3.80
N LEU A 159 -17.35 1.85 -3.66
CA LEU A 159 -18.01 1.80 -2.36
C LEU A 159 -17.53 0.63 -1.48
N ILE A 160 -17.26 -0.54 -2.07
CA ILE A 160 -16.70 -1.69 -1.35
C ILE A 160 -15.30 -1.35 -0.79
N ASN A 161 -14.53 -0.52 -1.50
CA ASN A 161 -13.20 -0.07 -1.04
C ASN A 161 -13.24 0.64 0.32
N LEU A 162 -14.37 1.20 0.74
CA LEU A 162 -14.54 1.82 2.05
C LEU A 162 -14.34 0.82 3.21
N ALA A 163 -14.49 -0.49 2.96
CA ALA A 163 -14.24 -1.51 3.97
C ALA A 163 -12.82 -1.47 4.55
N ALA A 164 -11.85 -0.96 3.78
CA ALA A 164 -10.47 -0.81 4.26
C ALA A 164 -10.39 0.08 5.51
N TYR A 165 -11.11 1.20 5.55
CA TYR A 165 -11.16 2.11 6.69
C TYR A 165 -11.67 1.43 7.96
N TYR A 166 -12.70 0.59 7.84
CA TYR A 166 -13.27 -0.13 8.96
C TYR A 166 -12.25 -1.07 9.61
N TYR A 167 -11.58 -1.90 8.82
CA TYR A 167 -10.64 -2.88 9.37
C TYR A 167 -9.34 -2.24 9.87
N ILE A 168 -8.88 -1.14 9.26
CA ILE A 168 -7.75 -0.36 9.78
C ILE A 168 -8.11 0.21 11.15
N TYR A 169 -9.29 0.83 11.30
CA TYR A 169 -9.77 1.34 12.59
C TYR A 169 -9.86 0.23 13.65
N ARG A 170 -10.48 -0.91 13.29
CA ARG A 170 -10.63 -2.05 14.20
C ARG A 170 -9.30 -2.57 14.70
N LEU A 171 -8.31 -2.68 13.82
CA LEU A 171 -6.99 -3.13 14.18
C LEU A 171 -6.26 -2.11 15.07
N ILE A 172 -6.32 -0.81 14.74
CA ILE A 172 -5.72 0.24 15.59
C ILE A 172 -6.33 0.22 16.98
N LYS A 173 -7.67 0.14 17.08
CA LYS A 173 -8.40 0.05 18.35
C LYS A 173 -7.98 -1.17 19.17
N GLU A 174 -7.84 -2.32 18.52
CA GLU A 174 -7.46 -3.57 19.17
C GLU A 174 -6.02 -3.51 19.70
N VAL A 175 -5.08 -2.97 18.93
CA VAL A 175 -3.65 -2.96 19.26
C VAL A 175 -3.28 -1.82 20.22
N PHE A 176 -3.72 -0.61 19.91
CA PHE A 176 -3.27 0.63 20.59
C PHE A 176 -4.33 1.24 21.51
N GLY A 177 -5.53 0.68 21.53
CA GLY A 177 -6.64 1.17 22.36
C GLY A 177 -7.47 2.26 21.69
N GLU A 178 -8.64 2.53 22.28
CA GLU A 178 -9.67 3.42 21.70
C GLU A 178 -9.23 4.87 21.61
N ASP A 179 -8.49 5.36 22.62
CA ASP A 179 -8.03 6.76 22.62
C ASP A 179 -7.05 7.06 21.48
N ILE A 180 -6.14 6.12 21.19
CA ILE A 180 -5.21 6.25 20.07
C ILE A 180 -5.93 6.08 18.76
N ALA A 181 -6.88 5.15 18.67
CA ALA A 181 -7.68 4.94 17.48
C ALA A 181 -8.49 6.20 17.11
N ALA A 182 -9.09 6.90 18.07
CA ALA A 182 -9.84 8.13 17.82
C ALA A 182 -8.97 9.24 17.20
N VAL A 183 -7.74 9.43 17.70
CA VAL A 183 -6.81 10.42 17.10
C VAL A 183 -6.31 9.93 15.74
N SER A 184 -5.99 8.63 15.62
CA SER A 184 -5.53 8.03 14.35
C SER A 184 -6.54 8.18 13.24
N VAL A 185 -7.83 8.06 13.54
CA VAL A 185 -8.91 8.27 12.56
C VAL A 185 -8.87 9.69 12.00
N ILE A 186 -8.70 10.72 12.85
CA ILE A 186 -8.61 12.11 12.38
C ILE A 186 -7.40 12.27 11.44
N VAL A 187 -6.24 11.72 11.81
CA VAL A 187 -5.05 11.75 10.96
C VAL A 187 -5.28 10.98 9.65
N MET A 188 -5.99 9.85 9.69
CA MET A 188 -6.39 9.10 8.48
C MET A 188 -7.29 9.93 7.57
N CYS A 189 -8.26 10.66 8.12
CA CYS A 189 -9.12 11.57 7.35
C CYS A 189 -8.31 12.67 6.65
N MET A 190 -7.21 13.11 7.28
CA MET A 190 -6.31 14.12 6.72
C MET A 190 -5.28 13.53 5.73
N PHE A 191 -5.09 12.22 5.70
CA PHE A 191 -4.21 11.55 4.75
C PHE A 191 -4.93 11.34 3.42
N LEU A 192 -5.10 12.43 2.66
CA LEU A 192 -5.89 12.50 1.44
C LEU A 192 -5.51 11.49 0.35
N PRO A 193 -4.22 11.11 0.14
CA PRO A 193 -3.90 10.12 -0.88
C PRO A 193 -4.70 8.83 -0.69
N PHE A 194 -4.76 8.30 0.53
CA PHE A 194 -5.52 7.09 0.81
C PHE A 194 -7.03 7.29 0.60
N SER A 195 -7.55 8.47 0.92
CA SER A 195 -8.95 8.83 0.68
C SER A 195 -9.29 8.81 -0.81
N ILE A 196 -8.41 9.35 -1.65
CA ILE A 196 -8.58 9.36 -3.10
C ILE A 196 -8.44 7.94 -3.69
N TYR A 197 -7.60 7.08 -3.09
CA TYR A 197 -7.47 5.67 -3.50
C TYR A 197 -8.75 4.84 -3.41
N VAL A 198 -9.78 5.32 -2.71
CA VAL A 198 -11.13 4.70 -2.75
C VAL A 198 -11.68 4.61 -4.17
N MET A 199 -11.29 5.55 -5.04
CA MET A 199 -11.67 5.57 -6.46
C MET A 199 -10.99 4.47 -7.29
N PHE A 200 -9.88 3.87 -6.78
CA PHE A 200 -9.06 2.96 -7.55
C PHE A 200 -9.71 1.58 -7.69
N VAL A 201 -10.16 1.26 -8.89
CA VAL A 201 -10.79 -0.01 -9.26
C VAL A 201 -9.71 -1.09 -9.45
N TYR A 202 -9.04 -1.45 -8.35
CA TYR A 202 -7.93 -2.39 -8.35
C TYR A 202 -7.83 -3.10 -7.00
N GLY A 203 -6.99 -4.14 -6.91
CA GLY A 203 -6.83 -4.94 -5.69
C GLY A 203 -6.21 -4.23 -4.49
N THR A 204 -5.76 -2.96 -4.61
CA THR A 204 -5.05 -2.25 -3.54
C THR A 204 -5.91 -2.06 -2.29
N MET A 205 -7.11 -1.48 -2.43
CA MET A 205 -7.98 -1.19 -1.28
C MET A 205 -8.63 -2.45 -0.71
N LEU A 206 -9.10 -3.34 -1.59
CA LEU A 206 -9.69 -4.62 -1.18
C LEU A 206 -8.69 -5.51 -0.46
N GLY A 207 -7.48 -5.63 -1.05
CA GLY A 207 -6.39 -6.37 -0.42
C GLY A 207 -6.00 -5.76 0.93
N MET A 208 -6.00 -4.41 1.06
CA MET A 208 -5.75 -3.74 2.34
C MET A 208 -6.83 -4.05 3.38
N ALA A 209 -8.11 -4.05 2.99
CA ALA A 209 -9.19 -4.43 3.89
C ALA A 209 -9.00 -5.85 4.44
N CYS A 210 -8.71 -6.82 3.56
CA CYS A 210 -8.48 -8.20 3.93
C CYS A 210 -7.19 -8.37 4.75
N ALA A 211 -6.10 -7.69 4.38
CA ALA A 211 -4.84 -7.73 5.11
C ALA A 211 -4.99 -7.18 6.55
N MET A 212 -5.70 -6.07 6.73
CA MET A 212 -5.94 -5.52 8.07
C MET A 212 -6.91 -6.38 8.87
N ALA A 213 -7.91 -6.99 8.21
CA ALA A 213 -8.76 -8.00 8.86
C ALA A 213 -7.94 -9.21 9.33
N ALA A 214 -7.00 -9.69 8.51
CA ALA A 214 -6.09 -10.78 8.89
C ALA A 214 -5.23 -10.42 10.11
N CYS A 215 -4.63 -9.23 10.11
CA CYS A 215 -3.86 -8.73 11.26
C CYS A 215 -4.73 -8.64 12.52
N TYR A 216 -5.94 -8.09 12.40
CA TYR A 216 -6.89 -8.01 13.51
C TYR A 216 -7.25 -9.39 14.07
N MET A 217 -7.52 -10.35 13.21
CA MET A 217 -7.83 -11.72 13.63
C MET A 217 -6.60 -12.41 14.27
N LEU A 218 -5.38 -12.19 13.75
CA LEU A 218 -4.17 -12.72 14.37
C LEU A 218 -3.96 -12.16 15.78
N VAL A 219 -4.12 -10.85 15.97
CA VAL A 219 -4.00 -10.23 17.30
C VAL A 219 -4.99 -10.84 18.28
N ARG A 220 -6.25 -11.04 17.83
CA ARG A 220 -7.27 -11.72 18.64
C ARG A 220 -6.88 -13.16 18.95
N PHE A 221 -6.37 -13.90 17.96
CA PHE A 221 -5.92 -15.28 18.13
C PHE A 221 -4.78 -15.40 19.18
N VAL A 222 -3.81 -14.50 19.11
CA VAL A 222 -2.71 -14.46 20.07
C VAL A 222 -3.20 -14.15 21.49
N ARG A 223 -4.25 -13.32 21.65
CA ARG A 223 -4.80 -12.93 22.94
C ARG A 223 -5.73 -13.97 23.58
N ASP A 224 -6.65 -14.51 22.78
CA ASP A 224 -7.74 -15.36 23.31
C ASP A 224 -7.56 -16.87 23.03
N GLY A 225 -6.64 -17.24 22.13
CA GLY A 225 -6.36 -18.64 21.78
C GLY A 225 -7.49 -19.35 21.04
N HIS A 226 -8.52 -18.63 20.56
CA HIS A 226 -9.63 -19.22 19.82
C HIS A 226 -9.24 -19.51 18.38
N MET A 227 -9.21 -20.79 18.00
CA MET A 227 -8.79 -21.27 16.67
C MET A 227 -9.54 -20.61 15.52
N ARG A 228 -10.82 -20.24 15.71
CA ARG A 228 -11.61 -19.49 14.71
C ARG A 228 -10.90 -18.22 14.24
N HIS A 229 -10.21 -17.50 15.14
CA HIS A 229 -9.48 -16.29 14.77
C HIS A 229 -8.21 -16.61 13.95
N GLY A 230 -7.51 -17.69 14.27
CA GLY A 230 -6.38 -18.18 13.47
C GLY A 230 -6.82 -18.59 12.05
N VAL A 231 -7.91 -19.34 11.95
CA VAL A 231 -8.49 -19.73 10.63
C VAL A 231 -8.91 -18.51 9.82
N LEU A 232 -9.62 -17.55 10.44
CA LEU A 232 -10.03 -16.32 9.76
C LEU A 232 -8.84 -15.46 9.34
N SER A 233 -7.78 -15.39 10.16
CA SER A 233 -6.54 -14.69 9.80
C SER A 233 -5.91 -15.30 8.55
N ALA A 234 -5.76 -16.63 8.54
CA ALA A 234 -5.19 -17.37 7.41
C ALA A 234 -6.01 -17.17 6.13
N PHE A 235 -7.34 -17.25 6.22
CA PHE A 235 -8.23 -17.02 5.07
C PHE A 235 -8.17 -15.59 4.56
N MET A 236 -8.20 -14.60 5.46
CA MET A 236 -8.20 -13.19 5.06
C MET A 236 -6.88 -12.76 4.43
N VAL A 237 -5.72 -13.25 4.89
CA VAL A 237 -4.45 -12.92 4.23
C VAL A 237 -4.31 -13.60 2.87
N ALA A 238 -4.80 -14.83 2.71
CA ALA A 238 -4.86 -15.49 1.41
C ALA A 238 -5.78 -14.70 0.44
N LEU A 239 -6.95 -14.25 0.91
CA LEU A 239 -7.85 -13.41 0.12
C LEU A 239 -7.22 -12.05 -0.25
N ALA A 240 -6.43 -11.45 0.63
CA ALA A 240 -5.65 -10.25 0.30
C ALA A 240 -4.68 -10.51 -0.86
N CYS A 241 -4.00 -11.66 -0.86
CA CYS A 241 -3.09 -12.07 -1.94
C CYS A 241 -3.84 -12.40 -3.26
N VAL A 242 -5.10 -12.88 -3.19
CA VAL A 242 -5.97 -13.02 -4.38
C VAL A 242 -6.21 -11.68 -5.06
N PHE A 243 -6.46 -10.62 -4.29
CA PHE A 243 -6.68 -9.28 -4.84
C PHE A 243 -5.40 -8.62 -5.34
N LYS A 244 -4.28 -8.79 -4.63
CA LYS A 244 -3.00 -8.22 -5.03
C LYS A 244 -1.83 -8.99 -4.41
N SER A 245 -0.97 -9.54 -5.25
CA SER A 245 0.18 -10.36 -4.83
C SER A 245 1.14 -9.67 -3.85
N ASN A 246 1.23 -8.33 -3.86
CA ASN A 246 2.06 -7.57 -2.91
C ASN A 246 1.69 -7.82 -1.43
N TYR A 247 0.47 -8.29 -1.13
CA TYR A 247 0.08 -8.66 0.23
C TYR A 247 0.77 -9.93 0.77
N MET A 248 1.57 -10.61 -0.05
CA MET A 248 2.55 -11.61 0.43
C MET A 248 3.51 -11.04 1.48
N ILE A 249 3.75 -9.71 1.48
CA ILE A 249 4.54 -9.02 2.52
C ILE A 249 3.80 -9.09 3.86
N VAL A 250 2.49 -8.89 3.85
CA VAL A 250 1.66 -9.03 5.06
C VAL A 250 1.62 -10.48 5.51
N PHE A 251 1.42 -11.43 4.58
CA PHE A 251 1.51 -12.87 4.89
C PHE A 251 2.83 -13.22 5.59
N ALA A 252 3.98 -12.77 5.06
CA ALA A 252 5.27 -13.03 5.67
C ALA A 252 5.38 -12.44 7.08
N ALA A 253 4.88 -11.21 7.30
CA ALA A 253 4.88 -10.57 8.61
C ALA A 253 4.00 -11.31 9.62
N LEU A 254 2.81 -11.76 9.22
CA LEU A 254 1.91 -12.55 10.06
C LEU A 254 2.53 -13.91 10.41
N LEU A 255 3.10 -14.60 9.41
CA LEU A 255 3.77 -15.87 9.63
C LEU A 255 4.96 -15.75 10.60
N ILE A 256 5.79 -14.72 10.46
CA ILE A 256 6.89 -14.42 11.42
C ILE A 256 6.31 -14.22 12.81
N THR A 257 5.23 -13.46 12.96
CA THR A 257 4.58 -13.22 14.26
C THR A 257 4.03 -14.51 14.86
N GLU A 258 3.39 -15.38 14.07
CA GLU A 258 2.91 -16.70 14.49
C GLU A 258 4.07 -17.61 14.92
N LEU A 259 5.15 -17.67 14.14
CA LEU A 259 6.33 -18.48 14.45
C LEU A 259 7.01 -18.03 15.74
N ILE A 260 7.17 -16.71 15.96
CA ILE A 260 7.70 -16.18 17.21
C ILE A 260 6.80 -16.58 18.39
N THR A 261 5.48 -16.45 18.22
CA THR A 261 4.49 -16.82 19.24
C THR A 261 4.50 -18.33 19.49
N LEU A 262 4.61 -19.14 18.44
CA LEU A 262 4.73 -20.61 18.54
C LEU A 262 5.97 -21.03 19.34
N ILE A 263 7.13 -20.45 19.05
CA ILE A 263 8.38 -20.74 19.79
C ILE A 263 8.23 -20.41 21.28
N LYS A 264 7.51 -19.32 21.61
CA LYS A 264 7.27 -18.88 22.98
C LYS A 264 6.27 -19.76 23.75
N THR A 265 5.16 -20.10 23.09
CA THR A 265 4.01 -20.75 23.74
C THR A 265 3.99 -22.25 23.56
N ARG A 266 4.69 -22.77 22.55
CA ARG A 266 4.65 -24.17 22.09
C ARG A 266 3.23 -24.68 21.81
N SER A 267 2.34 -23.76 21.42
CA SER A 267 0.92 -24.04 21.21
C SER A 267 0.69 -24.83 19.92
N ARG A 268 0.08 -26.02 20.03
CA ARG A 268 -0.34 -26.81 18.86
C ARG A 268 -1.34 -26.06 17.97
N LYS A 269 -2.20 -25.22 18.57
CA LYS A 269 -3.14 -24.39 17.82
C LYS A 269 -2.40 -23.34 16.97
N MET A 270 -1.34 -22.74 17.52
CA MET A 270 -0.50 -21.79 16.77
C MET A 270 0.21 -22.47 15.60
N LEU A 271 0.74 -23.68 15.82
CA LEU A 271 1.33 -24.48 14.74
C LEU A 271 0.29 -24.79 13.64
N ALA A 272 -0.91 -25.22 14.03
CA ALA A 272 -1.98 -25.54 13.07
C ALA A 272 -2.41 -24.29 12.26
N ALA A 273 -2.48 -23.11 12.90
CA ALA A 273 -2.80 -21.87 12.23
C ALA A 273 -1.72 -21.47 11.22
N ALA A 274 -0.44 -21.54 11.61
CA ALA A 274 0.70 -21.23 10.73
C ALA A 274 0.77 -22.18 9.52
N VAL A 275 0.53 -23.46 9.73
CA VAL A 275 0.45 -24.46 8.63
C VAL A 275 -0.72 -24.14 7.71
N LEU A 276 -1.92 -23.84 8.26
CA LEU A 276 -3.09 -23.49 7.47
C LEU A 276 -2.85 -22.20 6.67
N MET A 277 -2.29 -21.17 7.30
CA MET A 277 -1.96 -19.89 6.66
C MET A 277 -1.01 -20.10 5.49
N THR A 278 0.03 -20.91 5.67
CA THR A 278 1.00 -21.26 4.63
C THR A 278 0.32 -22.03 3.50
N ALA A 279 -0.46 -23.07 3.82
CA ALA A 279 -1.14 -23.90 2.83
C ALA A 279 -2.11 -23.08 1.98
N LEU A 280 -2.95 -22.23 2.60
CA LEU A 280 -3.89 -21.37 1.88
C LEU A 280 -3.16 -20.40 0.95
N ASN A 281 -2.07 -19.78 1.40
CA ASN A 281 -1.32 -18.85 0.55
C ASN A 281 -0.61 -19.55 -0.62
N MET A 282 -0.11 -20.78 -0.43
CA MET A 282 0.44 -21.58 -1.53
C MET A 282 -0.62 -21.94 -2.58
N MET A 283 -1.88 -22.07 -2.17
CA MET A 283 -2.99 -22.40 -3.07
C MET A 283 -3.56 -21.18 -3.82
N VAL A 284 -3.20 -19.94 -3.47
CA VAL A 284 -3.75 -18.74 -4.12
C VAL A 284 -3.51 -18.74 -5.62
N SER A 285 -2.26 -18.88 -6.07
CA SER A 285 -1.93 -18.86 -7.50
C SER A 285 -2.60 -20.01 -8.29
N PRO A 286 -2.48 -21.30 -7.90
CA PRO A 286 -3.11 -22.38 -8.65
C PRO A 286 -4.65 -22.28 -8.65
N LEU A 287 -5.28 -21.88 -7.55
CA LEU A 287 -6.74 -21.73 -7.49
C LEU A 287 -7.25 -20.56 -8.35
N THR A 288 -6.58 -19.42 -8.32
CA THR A 288 -6.98 -18.26 -9.14
C THR A 288 -6.74 -18.51 -10.62
N SER A 289 -5.67 -19.23 -10.98
CA SER A 289 -5.41 -19.65 -12.36
C SER A 289 -6.47 -20.62 -12.86
N ALA A 290 -6.79 -21.65 -12.07
CA ALA A 290 -7.84 -22.61 -12.41
C ALA A 290 -9.21 -21.93 -12.56
N ALA A 291 -9.57 -21.02 -11.64
CA ALA A 291 -10.81 -20.27 -11.71
C ALA A 291 -10.87 -19.39 -12.96
N TYR A 292 -9.77 -18.68 -13.28
CA TYR A 292 -9.69 -17.86 -14.49
C TYR A 292 -9.85 -18.69 -15.76
N THR A 293 -9.11 -19.81 -15.90
CA THR A 293 -9.22 -20.72 -17.04
C THR A 293 -10.65 -21.27 -17.18
N ALA A 294 -11.30 -21.62 -16.06
CA ALA A 294 -12.66 -22.14 -16.07
C ALA A 294 -13.71 -21.15 -16.60
N ILE A 295 -13.55 -19.84 -16.30
CA ILE A 295 -14.53 -18.83 -16.75
C ILE A 295 -14.19 -18.22 -18.12
N SER A 296 -12.89 -18.20 -18.51
CA SER A 296 -12.44 -17.54 -19.75
C SER A 296 -12.25 -18.49 -20.91
N GLY A 297 -11.95 -19.78 -20.64
CA GLY A 297 -11.47 -20.73 -21.65
C GLY A 297 -10.03 -20.50 -22.10
N ASP A 298 -9.34 -19.49 -21.59
CA ASP A 298 -7.96 -19.19 -21.96
C ASP A 298 -6.98 -20.21 -21.35
N ALA A 299 -5.89 -20.50 -22.05
CA ALA A 299 -4.84 -21.37 -21.53
C ALA A 299 -4.12 -20.72 -20.34
N ALA A 300 -3.78 -21.54 -19.34
CA ALA A 300 -2.93 -21.10 -18.24
C ALA A 300 -1.54 -20.69 -18.76
N SER A 301 -0.93 -19.69 -18.09
CA SER A 301 0.41 -19.19 -18.40
C SER A 301 1.20 -19.00 -17.11
N ASP A 302 2.51 -19.23 -17.18
CA ASP A 302 3.44 -18.92 -16.08
C ASP A 302 3.73 -17.42 -15.97
N GLY A 303 3.49 -16.68 -17.04
CA GLY A 303 3.69 -15.23 -17.13
C GLY A 303 5.13 -14.79 -17.15
N VAL A 304 5.31 -13.49 -17.13
CA VAL A 304 6.64 -12.87 -17.00
C VAL A 304 7.25 -13.20 -15.64
N PRO A 305 8.50 -13.68 -15.56
CA PRO A 305 9.11 -14.07 -14.30
C PRO A 305 9.33 -12.87 -13.37
N HIS A 306 9.16 -13.05 -12.08
CA HIS A 306 9.37 -12.01 -11.06
C HIS A 306 10.75 -11.36 -11.14
N LEU A 307 11.76 -12.06 -11.67
CA LEU A 307 13.10 -11.52 -11.90
C LEU A 307 13.11 -10.33 -12.87
N ALA A 308 12.12 -10.19 -13.76
CA ALA A 308 12.02 -9.06 -14.67
C ALA A 308 11.78 -7.76 -13.90
N TRP A 309 10.92 -7.79 -12.86
CA TRP A 309 10.70 -6.61 -12.00
C TRP A 309 11.89 -6.29 -11.10
N VAL A 310 12.64 -7.29 -10.63
CA VAL A 310 13.89 -7.08 -9.90
C VAL A 310 14.95 -6.48 -10.82
N ALA A 311 15.10 -7.02 -12.04
CA ALA A 311 16.04 -6.49 -13.03
C ALA A 311 15.68 -5.03 -13.40
N MET A 312 14.42 -4.75 -13.67
CA MET A 312 13.90 -3.40 -13.95
C MET A 312 14.11 -2.45 -12.77
N GLY A 313 13.89 -2.94 -11.54
CA GLY A 313 14.12 -2.20 -10.29
C GLY A 313 15.56 -1.76 -10.05
N LEU A 314 16.52 -2.29 -10.81
CA LEU A 314 17.94 -1.92 -10.78
C LEU A 314 18.42 -1.20 -12.06
N GLN A 315 17.50 -0.82 -12.95
CA GLN A 315 17.80 -0.10 -14.19
C GLN A 315 17.63 1.42 -14.04
N GLU A 316 18.25 2.13 -14.95
CA GLU A 316 18.03 3.56 -15.21
C GLU A 316 17.41 3.72 -16.59
N SER A 317 16.57 4.73 -16.74
CA SER A 317 15.94 5.05 -18.02
C SER A 317 15.84 6.57 -18.18
N PRO A 318 16.04 7.11 -19.39
CA PRO A 318 15.95 8.54 -19.64
C PRO A 318 14.58 9.10 -19.21
N GLY A 319 14.60 10.20 -18.47
CA GLY A 319 13.40 10.90 -18.01
C GLY A 319 12.61 10.23 -16.87
N ARG A 320 13.01 9.04 -16.43
CA ARG A 320 12.38 8.30 -15.33
C ARG A 320 13.29 8.24 -14.12
N ALA A 321 12.71 8.02 -12.96
CA ALA A 321 13.49 7.75 -11.76
C ALA A 321 14.21 6.39 -11.85
N GLU A 322 15.23 6.24 -11.04
CA GLU A 322 15.99 5.00 -10.91
C GLU A 322 15.09 3.84 -10.49
N GLY A 323 15.15 2.73 -11.23
CA GLY A 323 14.38 1.52 -10.97
C GLY A 323 12.88 1.61 -11.31
N TRP A 324 12.43 2.67 -11.98
CA TRP A 324 11.03 2.80 -12.41
C TRP A 324 10.71 1.95 -13.62
N TYR A 325 9.40 1.73 -13.81
CA TYR A 325 8.88 1.03 -14.97
C TYR A 325 9.43 1.64 -16.27
N ASN A 326 10.00 0.79 -17.11
CA ASN A 326 10.60 1.18 -18.38
C ASN A 326 10.27 0.22 -19.53
N GLY A 327 9.28 -0.67 -19.33
CA GLY A 327 8.88 -1.68 -20.30
C GLY A 327 9.86 -2.84 -20.47
N TYR A 328 10.79 -3.03 -19.54
CA TYR A 328 11.76 -4.14 -19.60
C TYR A 328 11.08 -5.51 -19.58
N ASN A 329 10.06 -5.68 -18.76
CA ASN A 329 9.24 -6.89 -18.69
C ASN A 329 8.55 -7.20 -20.03
N ASP A 330 8.02 -6.17 -20.72
CA ASP A 330 7.40 -6.34 -22.05
C ASP A 330 8.41 -6.73 -23.12
N ARG A 331 9.61 -6.11 -23.07
CA ARG A 331 10.72 -6.46 -23.99
C ARG A 331 11.19 -7.90 -23.77
N VAL A 332 11.45 -8.28 -22.51
CA VAL A 332 11.89 -9.64 -22.18
C VAL A 332 10.87 -10.68 -22.64
N TYR A 333 9.57 -10.43 -22.44
CA TYR A 333 8.51 -11.29 -22.92
C TYR A 333 8.50 -11.40 -24.46
N ALA A 334 8.63 -10.27 -25.16
CA ALA A 334 8.64 -10.26 -26.63
C ALA A 334 9.90 -10.94 -27.21
N ASP A 335 11.07 -10.66 -26.65
CA ASP A 335 12.36 -11.20 -27.09
C ASP A 335 12.41 -12.74 -26.97
N ASN A 336 11.68 -13.31 -26.02
CA ASN A 336 11.67 -14.74 -25.73
C ASN A 336 10.34 -15.43 -26.12
N ASN A 337 9.47 -14.77 -26.86
CA ASN A 337 8.17 -15.30 -27.30
C ASN A 337 7.30 -15.87 -26.16
N GLY A 338 7.41 -15.31 -24.95
CA GLY A 338 6.67 -15.76 -23.77
C GLY A 338 7.20 -17.03 -23.10
N ASP A 339 8.41 -17.46 -23.42
CA ASP A 339 9.09 -18.57 -22.71
C ASP A 339 9.66 -18.03 -21.38
N THR A 340 8.94 -18.28 -20.29
CA THR A 340 9.30 -17.83 -18.93
C THR A 340 10.68 -18.32 -18.48
N ALA A 341 11.16 -19.49 -18.94
CA ALA A 341 12.48 -20.02 -18.59
C ALA A 341 13.58 -19.22 -19.29
N ALA A 342 13.43 -18.93 -20.59
CA ALA A 342 14.34 -18.09 -21.37
C ALA A 342 14.35 -16.64 -20.85
N GLU A 343 13.19 -16.09 -20.55
CA GLU A 343 13.03 -14.78 -19.90
C GLU A 343 13.79 -14.70 -18.56
N SER A 344 13.64 -15.73 -17.72
CA SER A 344 14.36 -15.84 -16.45
C SER A 344 15.87 -15.88 -16.65
N GLN A 345 16.35 -16.56 -17.70
CA GLN A 345 17.77 -16.63 -18.04
C GLN A 345 18.31 -15.26 -18.45
N GLN A 346 17.59 -14.54 -19.32
CA GLN A 346 17.94 -13.16 -19.75
C GLN A 346 18.01 -12.20 -18.54
N CYS A 347 17.02 -12.25 -17.64
CA CYS A 347 17.05 -11.45 -16.41
C CYS A 347 18.24 -11.78 -15.51
N ARG A 348 18.56 -13.07 -15.33
CA ARG A 348 19.74 -13.50 -14.54
C ARG A 348 21.06 -13.02 -15.16
N GLN A 349 21.19 -13.03 -16.48
CA GLN A 349 22.38 -12.52 -17.17
C GLN A 349 22.56 -11.01 -16.89
N TYR A 350 21.48 -10.23 -17.01
CA TYR A 350 21.51 -8.80 -16.65
C TYR A 350 21.92 -8.59 -15.19
N LEU A 351 21.31 -9.29 -14.24
CA LEU A 351 21.59 -9.14 -12.81
C LEU A 351 23.04 -9.55 -12.45
N ARG A 352 23.59 -10.59 -13.10
CA ARG A 352 24.99 -11.02 -12.94
C ARG A 352 26.01 -9.93 -13.35
N GLN A 353 25.64 -9.03 -14.24
CA GLN A 353 26.48 -7.90 -14.64
C GLN A 353 26.19 -6.68 -13.76
N ARG A 354 24.92 -6.40 -13.48
CA ARG A 354 24.47 -5.20 -12.79
C ARG A 354 24.88 -5.18 -11.31
N ILE A 355 24.71 -6.28 -10.60
CA ILE A 355 25.03 -6.36 -9.17
C ILE A 355 26.51 -6.14 -8.90
N PRO A 356 27.47 -6.82 -9.57
CA PRO A 356 28.88 -6.53 -9.39
C PRO A 356 29.28 -5.10 -9.77
N TYR A 357 28.66 -4.52 -10.82
CA TYR A 357 28.88 -3.12 -11.16
C TYR A 357 28.52 -2.19 -10.00
N MET A 358 27.33 -2.38 -9.42
CA MET A 358 26.88 -1.57 -8.28
C MET A 358 27.79 -1.75 -7.06
N LEU A 359 28.23 -2.97 -6.77
CA LEU A 359 29.15 -3.23 -5.64
C LEU A 359 30.52 -2.59 -5.84
N LYS A 360 31.03 -2.55 -7.07
CA LYS A 360 32.31 -1.89 -7.40
C LYS A 360 32.25 -0.37 -7.41
N ASN A 361 31.04 0.20 -7.51
CA ASN A 361 30.79 1.65 -7.59
C ASN A 361 29.89 2.14 -6.45
N PRO A 362 30.35 2.16 -5.19
CA PRO A 362 29.49 2.43 -4.03
C PRO A 362 28.86 3.84 -4.04
N ALA A 363 29.60 4.86 -4.47
CA ALA A 363 29.07 6.22 -4.56
C ALA A 363 27.92 6.34 -5.56
N TYR A 364 28.05 5.68 -6.73
CA TYR A 364 26.97 5.55 -7.70
C TYR A 364 25.76 4.82 -7.10
N THR A 365 26.01 3.71 -6.43
CA THR A 365 24.95 2.86 -5.85
C THR A 365 24.16 3.59 -4.78
N VAL A 366 24.83 4.33 -3.89
CA VAL A 366 24.16 5.17 -2.89
C VAL A 366 23.30 6.24 -3.57
N LYS A 367 23.81 6.92 -4.59
CA LYS A 367 23.03 7.92 -5.35
C LYS A 367 21.81 7.30 -6.04
N PHE A 368 21.99 6.13 -6.67
CA PHE A 368 20.90 5.39 -7.31
C PHE A 368 19.78 5.08 -6.33
N PHE A 369 20.11 4.45 -5.20
CA PHE A 369 19.10 4.08 -4.21
C PHE A 369 18.50 5.29 -3.47
N ALA A 370 19.26 6.36 -3.27
CA ALA A 370 18.72 7.60 -2.70
C ALA A 370 17.64 8.20 -3.60
N LYS A 371 17.88 8.30 -4.90
CA LYS A 371 16.89 8.81 -5.86
C LYS A 371 15.70 7.85 -6.02
N LYS A 372 15.97 6.54 -6.10
CA LYS A 372 14.91 5.53 -6.12
C LYS A 372 14.01 5.64 -4.88
N THR A 373 14.59 5.76 -3.70
CA THR A 373 13.84 5.93 -2.44
C THR A 373 13.06 7.24 -2.45
N ALA A 374 13.66 8.34 -2.88
CA ALA A 374 12.99 9.62 -2.97
C ALA A 374 11.79 9.58 -3.93
N SER A 375 11.94 9.03 -5.13
CA SER A 375 10.85 8.94 -6.10
C SER A 375 9.69 8.07 -5.61
N GLN A 376 9.97 7.02 -4.87
CA GLN A 376 9.01 6.02 -4.45
C GLN A 376 8.31 6.36 -3.12
N TRP A 377 9.05 6.95 -2.18
CA TRP A 377 8.56 7.19 -0.81
C TRP A 377 8.37 8.67 -0.47
N ASN A 378 8.82 9.59 -1.32
CA ASN A 378 8.76 11.03 -1.07
C ASN A 378 7.91 11.77 -2.11
N ASN A 379 6.99 11.06 -2.78
CA ASN A 379 5.91 11.66 -3.55
C ASN A 379 4.67 11.74 -2.68
N PRO A 380 4.21 12.96 -2.28
CA PRO A 380 3.12 13.11 -1.33
C PRO A 380 1.76 12.71 -1.87
N THR A 381 1.59 12.61 -3.21
CA THR A 381 0.35 12.17 -3.84
C THR A 381 0.26 10.65 -3.97
N PHE A 382 1.37 9.94 -3.91
CA PHE A 382 1.43 8.50 -4.20
C PHE A 382 0.76 8.15 -5.53
N GLU A 383 0.85 9.03 -6.53
CA GLU A 383 0.21 8.89 -7.85
C GLU A 383 -1.34 8.84 -7.80
N CYS A 384 -1.97 9.27 -6.70
CA CYS A 384 -3.43 9.20 -6.57
C CYS A 384 -4.19 10.07 -7.58
N PHE A 385 -3.56 11.05 -8.20
CA PHE A 385 -4.15 11.86 -9.27
C PHE A 385 -3.87 11.30 -10.68
N THR A 386 -2.94 10.36 -10.80
CA THR A 386 -2.45 9.88 -12.10
C THR A 386 -3.00 8.49 -12.46
N PHE A 387 -3.02 7.54 -11.49
CA PHE A 387 -3.29 6.14 -11.77
C PHE A 387 -4.67 5.63 -11.31
N ILE A 388 -5.48 6.50 -10.73
CA ILE A 388 -6.78 6.09 -10.21
C ILE A 388 -7.77 5.77 -11.33
N GLY A 389 -7.66 6.42 -12.47
CA GLY A 389 -8.49 6.21 -13.63
C GLY A 389 -8.74 7.50 -14.40
N ASP A 390 -9.50 7.39 -15.47
CA ASP A 390 -9.93 8.51 -16.28
C ASP A 390 -11.27 9.06 -15.79
N MET A 391 -11.37 10.36 -15.58
CA MET A 391 -12.62 11.02 -15.23
C MET A 391 -13.61 11.09 -16.41
N GLN A 392 -13.16 10.76 -17.63
CA GLN A 392 -13.98 10.87 -18.83
C GLN A 392 -14.57 9.51 -19.19
N THR A 393 -15.81 9.31 -18.84
CA THR A 393 -16.65 8.40 -19.61
C THR A 393 -17.48 9.25 -20.58
N ALA A 394 -17.63 8.77 -21.82
CA ALA A 394 -18.23 9.52 -22.93
C ALA A 394 -19.63 10.12 -22.65
N ASN A 395 -20.27 9.82 -21.55
CA ASN A 395 -21.64 10.18 -21.20
C ASN A 395 -21.78 10.90 -19.84
N HIS A 396 -20.69 11.22 -19.12
CA HIS A 396 -20.82 11.82 -17.79
C HIS A 396 -20.20 13.21 -17.72
N LYS A 397 -20.99 14.17 -17.25
CA LYS A 397 -20.49 15.50 -16.90
C LYS A 397 -19.89 15.43 -15.49
N VAL A 398 -18.58 15.48 -15.42
CA VAL A 398 -17.86 15.64 -14.15
C VAL A 398 -18.19 17.02 -13.56
N MET A 399 -18.42 17.08 -12.25
CA MET A 399 -18.61 18.37 -11.58
C MET A 399 -17.30 19.18 -11.65
N PRO A 400 -17.31 20.45 -12.13
CA PRO A 400 -16.08 21.24 -12.29
C PRO A 400 -15.24 21.37 -10.99
N SER A 401 -15.90 21.38 -9.84
CA SER A 401 -15.22 21.39 -8.52
C SER A 401 -14.45 20.10 -8.24
N MET A 402 -14.91 18.97 -8.75
CA MET A 402 -14.23 17.69 -8.61
C MET A 402 -13.11 17.54 -9.65
N GLU A 403 -13.32 18.04 -10.87
CA GLU A 403 -12.30 18.09 -11.91
C GLU A 403 -11.07 18.88 -11.46
N ALA A 404 -11.26 20.01 -10.78
CA ALA A 404 -10.18 20.84 -10.26
C ALA A 404 -9.26 20.11 -9.24
N ILE A 405 -9.75 19.06 -8.58
CA ILE A 405 -8.96 18.24 -7.64
C ILE A 405 -7.89 17.44 -8.40
N TYR A 406 -8.22 16.93 -9.58
CA TYR A 406 -7.37 16.02 -10.37
C TYR A 406 -6.56 16.71 -11.45
N THR A 407 -6.97 17.92 -11.87
CA THR A 407 -6.29 18.62 -12.96
C THR A 407 -5.01 19.29 -12.48
N ASP A 408 -3.89 18.85 -13.03
CA ASP A 408 -2.57 19.41 -12.73
C ASP A 408 -2.53 20.93 -12.99
N GLY A 409 -1.90 21.67 -12.07
CA GLY A 409 -1.70 23.12 -12.18
C GLY A 409 -2.87 23.97 -11.71
N THR A 410 -4.02 23.40 -11.35
CA THR A 410 -5.09 24.17 -10.69
C THR A 410 -4.67 24.59 -9.28
N SER A 411 -5.23 25.70 -8.78
CA SER A 411 -4.95 26.17 -7.42
C SER A 411 -5.37 25.15 -6.38
N VAL A 412 -6.47 24.43 -6.61
CA VAL A 412 -6.98 23.37 -5.72
C VAL A 412 -6.01 22.19 -5.66
N ASN A 413 -5.62 21.64 -6.82
CA ASN A 413 -4.67 20.54 -6.90
C ASN A 413 -3.33 20.90 -6.23
N SER A 414 -2.79 22.09 -6.55
CA SER A 414 -1.52 22.57 -5.97
C SER A 414 -1.59 22.73 -4.45
N LEU A 415 -2.72 23.20 -3.90
CA LEU A 415 -2.94 23.31 -2.46
C LEU A 415 -3.01 21.93 -1.79
N LEU A 416 -3.72 20.97 -2.41
CA LEU A 416 -3.84 19.61 -1.92
C LEU A 416 -2.48 18.91 -1.88
N ILE A 417 -1.65 19.06 -2.92
CA ILE A 417 -0.30 18.49 -2.95
C ILE A 417 0.57 19.02 -1.80
N LYS A 418 0.54 20.34 -1.55
CA LYS A 418 1.26 20.95 -0.41
C LYS A 418 0.76 20.39 0.92
N PHE A 419 -0.55 20.28 1.10
CA PHE A 419 -1.14 19.71 2.30
C PHE A 419 -0.73 18.25 2.49
N MET A 420 -0.76 17.43 1.43
CA MET A 420 -0.32 16.03 1.46
C MET A 420 1.16 15.91 1.88
N ASN A 421 2.03 16.80 1.39
CA ASN A 421 3.46 16.82 1.75
C ASN A 421 3.66 17.13 3.24
N ILE A 422 2.92 18.09 3.79
CA ILE A 422 2.93 18.40 5.23
C ILE A 422 2.46 17.19 6.03
N MET A 423 1.35 16.59 5.64
CA MET A 423 0.80 15.41 6.35
C MET A 423 1.73 14.21 6.32
N GLN A 424 2.38 13.94 5.19
CA GLN A 424 3.40 12.91 5.08
C GLN A 424 4.57 13.16 6.05
N SER A 425 5.06 14.38 6.11
CA SER A 425 6.13 14.78 7.03
C SER A 425 5.71 14.61 8.50
N VAL A 426 4.46 14.99 8.84
CA VAL A 426 3.90 14.81 10.19
C VAL A 426 3.82 13.33 10.56
N ILE A 427 3.33 12.48 9.67
CA ILE A 427 3.23 11.03 9.93
C ILE A 427 4.62 10.43 10.12
N LEU A 428 5.56 10.72 9.23
CA LEU A 428 6.93 10.20 9.30
C LEU A 428 7.67 10.69 10.55
N GLY A 429 7.57 11.98 10.87
CA GLY A 429 8.22 12.58 12.05
C GLY A 429 7.67 12.03 13.37
N GLY A 430 6.35 11.86 13.46
CA GLY A 430 5.72 11.27 14.64
C GLY A 430 6.08 9.79 14.82
N ALA A 431 6.10 9.01 13.73
CA ALA A 431 6.53 7.60 13.77
C ALA A 431 8.02 7.49 14.16
N PHE A 432 8.89 8.32 13.58
CA PHE A 432 10.30 8.40 13.98
C PHE A 432 10.44 8.68 15.47
N ALA A 433 9.72 9.69 15.99
CA ALA A 433 9.73 10.03 17.41
C ALA A 433 9.28 8.86 18.29
N TYR A 434 8.25 8.10 17.88
CA TYR A 434 7.82 6.92 18.62
C TYR A 434 8.93 5.89 18.76
N PHE A 435 9.58 5.52 17.66
CA PHE A 435 10.63 4.50 17.70
C PHE A 435 11.87 4.98 18.45
N VAL A 436 12.27 6.23 18.34
CA VAL A 436 13.38 6.79 19.15
C VAL A 436 13.06 6.73 20.64
N LEU A 437 11.83 7.01 21.02
CA LEU A 437 11.45 7.17 22.42
C LEU A 437 10.97 5.87 23.10
N ASN A 438 10.34 4.95 22.37
CA ASN A 438 9.52 3.88 22.95
C ASN A 438 9.78 2.47 22.42
N PHE A 439 10.55 2.24 21.34
CA PHE A 439 10.64 0.90 20.70
C PHE A 439 11.04 -0.21 21.71
N LYS A 440 11.82 0.10 22.74
CA LYS A 440 12.23 -0.86 23.78
C LYS A 440 11.07 -1.37 24.63
N ARG A 441 9.93 -0.67 24.63
CA ARG A 441 8.74 -0.97 25.42
C ARG A 441 7.60 -1.57 24.61
N SER A 442 7.70 -1.55 23.27
CA SER A 442 6.68 -2.08 22.37
C SER A 442 6.54 -3.60 22.52
N ASP A 443 5.34 -4.12 22.47
CA ASP A 443 5.09 -5.55 22.45
C ASP A 443 5.10 -6.13 21.02
N LEU A 444 4.96 -7.46 20.92
CA LEU A 444 4.98 -8.16 19.62
C LEU A 444 3.82 -7.73 18.73
N GLN A 445 2.64 -7.49 19.30
CA GLN A 445 1.44 -7.13 18.55
C GLN A 445 1.50 -5.69 18.04
N GLU A 446 2.04 -4.78 18.85
CA GLU A 446 2.28 -3.39 18.44
C GLU A 446 3.25 -3.33 17.26
N LEU A 447 4.21 -4.24 17.16
CA LEU A 447 5.23 -4.25 16.11
C LEU A 447 4.79 -4.90 14.78
N ILE A 448 3.58 -5.48 14.68
CA ILE A 448 3.09 -6.07 13.43
C ILE A 448 3.08 -5.05 12.29
N TYR A 449 2.56 -3.84 12.53
CA TYR A 449 2.55 -2.77 11.52
C TYR A 449 3.97 -2.37 11.10
N ALA A 450 4.89 -2.28 12.08
CA ALA A 450 6.29 -1.94 11.81
C ALA A 450 6.98 -3.03 10.97
N LEU A 451 6.69 -4.31 11.27
CA LEU A 451 7.24 -5.42 10.50
C LEU A 451 6.74 -5.40 9.05
N ILE A 452 5.44 -5.13 8.83
CA ILE A 452 4.88 -5.00 7.49
C ILE A 452 5.53 -3.81 6.76
N PHE A 453 5.69 -2.66 7.43
CA PHE A 453 6.33 -1.49 6.86
C PHE A 453 7.79 -1.76 6.46
N VAL A 454 8.58 -2.36 7.37
CA VAL A 454 9.98 -2.74 7.09
C VAL A 454 10.05 -3.75 5.94
N GLY A 455 9.18 -4.77 5.95
CA GLY A 455 9.09 -5.73 4.86
C GLY A 455 8.77 -5.09 3.52
N GLY A 456 7.80 -4.15 3.51
CA GLY A 456 7.46 -3.36 2.32
C GLY A 456 8.62 -2.50 1.83
N PHE A 457 9.31 -1.81 2.74
CA PHE A 457 10.46 -0.99 2.38
C PHE A 457 11.59 -1.82 1.76
N LEU A 458 11.96 -2.95 2.38
CA LEU A 458 13.02 -3.83 1.88
C LEU A 458 12.64 -4.49 0.54
N PHE A 459 11.39 -4.91 0.39
CA PHE A 459 10.89 -5.47 -0.87
C PHE A 459 11.00 -4.46 -2.01
N HIS A 460 10.45 -3.26 -1.81
CA HIS A 460 10.44 -2.22 -2.83
C HIS A 460 11.81 -1.59 -3.08
N PHE A 461 12.78 -1.79 -2.19
CA PHE A 461 14.16 -1.41 -2.42
C PHE A 461 14.77 -2.15 -3.62
N MET A 462 14.41 -3.43 -3.82
CA MET A 462 14.90 -4.26 -4.93
C MET A 462 13.92 -4.33 -6.11
N TRP A 463 12.62 -4.25 -5.85
CA TRP A 463 11.55 -4.37 -6.84
C TRP A 463 11.47 -3.11 -7.71
N GLU A 464 10.77 -3.21 -8.86
CA GLU A 464 10.36 -2.04 -9.65
C GLU A 464 9.80 -0.93 -8.75
N ALA A 465 10.22 0.30 -8.99
CA ALA A 465 9.76 1.45 -8.22
C ALA A 465 8.48 2.02 -8.81
N LYS A 466 7.48 2.20 -7.94
CA LYS A 466 6.30 3.05 -8.17
C LYS A 466 5.80 3.55 -6.82
N CYS A 467 5.47 4.82 -6.71
CA CYS A 467 5.02 5.36 -5.42
C CYS A 467 3.60 4.90 -5.05
N GLN A 468 2.76 4.54 -6.01
CA GLN A 468 1.44 3.92 -5.74
C GLN A 468 1.51 2.64 -4.90
N TYR A 469 2.66 1.94 -4.90
CA TYR A 469 2.82 0.74 -4.08
C TYR A 469 3.03 1.05 -2.60
N THR A 470 3.48 2.26 -2.28
CA THR A 470 3.94 2.62 -0.94
C THR A 470 2.89 3.31 -0.07
N VAL A 471 1.78 3.78 -0.64
CA VAL A 471 0.70 4.47 0.09
C VAL A 471 0.17 3.66 1.26
N VAL A 472 0.00 2.34 1.08
CA VAL A 472 -0.52 1.43 2.10
C VAL A 472 0.40 1.32 3.32
N TYR A 473 1.72 1.43 3.11
CA TYR A 473 2.69 1.36 4.20
C TYR A 473 2.77 2.64 5.02
N ILE A 474 2.65 3.81 4.39
CA ILE A 474 2.60 5.09 5.12
C ILE A 474 1.38 5.14 6.04
N LEU A 475 0.25 4.60 5.60
CA LEU A 475 -0.95 4.48 6.43
C LEU A 475 -0.69 3.69 7.73
N LEU A 476 0.14 2.64 7.66
CA LEU A 476 0.50 1.83 8.83
C LEU A 476 1.35 2.60 9.85
N LEU A 477 1.95 3.73 9.48
CA LEU A 477 2.72 4.57 10.40
C LEU A 477 1.84 5.50 11.24
N ILE A 478 0.58 5.73 10.86
CA ILE A 478 -0.31 6.68 11.55
C ILE A 478 -0.44 6.41 13.07
N PRO A 479 -0.74 5.17 13.53
CA PRO A 479 -0.83 4.93 14.97
C PRO A 479 0.50 5.17 15.69
N TYR A 480 1.63 4.85 15.08
CA TYR A 480 2.94 5.18 15.66
C TYR A 480 3.19 6.70 15.71
N ALA A 481 2.76 7.43 14.69
CA ALA A 481 2.86 8.89 14.71
C ALA A 481 2.09 9.49 15.89
N VAL A 482 0.84 9.05 16.09
CA VAL A 482 0.01 9.47 17.23
C VAL A 482 0.66 9.07 18.58
N MET A 483 1.19 7.87 18.67
CA MET A 483 1.91 7.39 19.88
C MET A 483 3.20 8.19 20.12
N GLY A 484 3.94 8.56 19.08
CA GLY A 484 5.13 9.39 19.16
C GLY A 484 4.82 10.77 19.72
N TYR A 485 3.81 11.42 19.18
CA TYR A 485 3.35 12.73 19.70
C TYR A 485 2.82 12.64 21.14
N ASN A 486 2.11 11.55 21.48
CA ASN A 486 1.69 11.30 22.86
C ASN A 486 2.89 11.14 23.82
N ALA A 487 3.94 10.45 23.40
CA ALA A 487 5.16 10.28 24.19
C ALA A 487 5.92 11.61 24.38
N MET A 488 6.02 12.42 23.32
CA MET A 488 6.61 13.75 23.40
C MET A 488 5.84 14.67 24.34
N CYS A 489 4.50 14.70 24.26
CA CYS A 489 3.64 15.45 25.18
C CYS A 489 3.89 15.09 26.64
N ARG A 490 3.97 13.80 26.96
CA ARG A 490 4.23 13.32 28.33
C ARG A 490 5.58 13.81 28.85
N ARG A 491 6.65 13.70 28.04
CA ARG A 491 7.99 14.15 28.43
C ARG A 491 8.08 15.67 28.67
N LEU A 492 7.34 16.46 27.86
CA LEU A 492 7.28 17.92 28.08
C LEU A 492 6.58 18.25 29.41
N GLN A 493 5.52 17.53 29.78
CA GLN A 493 4.83 17.72 31.04
C GLN A 493 5.67 17.29 32.25
N GLU A 494 6.48 16.23 32.12
CA GLU A 494 7.38 15.76 33.19
C GLU A 494 8.55 16.73 33.42
N ARG A 495 9.01 17.44 32.39
CA ARG A 495 10.09 18.45 32.51
C ARG A 495 9.61 19.82 33.00
N GLY A 496 8.32 20.11 32.89
CA GLY A 496 7.72 21.36 33.36
C GLY A 496 7.20 21.31 34.81
N ARG A 497 7.35 20.14 35.46
CA ARG A 497 7.13 19.93 36.89
C ARG A 497 8.46 19.84 37.63
#